data_51c599a9e79c6ce13c102701e0c2001c
#
_entry.id   51c599a9e79c6ce13c102701e0c2001c
#
_cell.length_a   1.000
_cell.length_b   1.000
_cell.length_c   1.000
_cell.angle_alpha   90.00
_cell.angle_beta   90.00
_cell.angle_gamma   90.00
#
_symmetry.space_group_name_H-M   'P 1'
#
loop_
_entity.id
_entity.type
_entity.pdbx_description
1 polymer ?
#
loop_
_entity_poly.entity_id
_entity_poly.type
_entity_poly.pdbx_seq_one_letter_code
_entity_poly.pdbx_strand_id
1 'polypeptide(L)'
;MGDFAATITIDQPVDTVFAFLADPSNLPLWLEAVDGVAFDDTPARRGARFRIVRSLPGGRVVNEVALVDFEPEHRVTFESRTGPTPFRYEYRLDRTGHNTRITLVGRISAEGL
;
A
#
# COMPACT_ATOMS: atom_id res chain seq x y z
N MET A 1 -9.82 2.31 -16.08
CA MET A 1 -9.34 3.07 -14.91
C MET A 1 -10.43 3.15 -13.86
N GLY A 2 -10.12 2.81 -12.64
CA GLY A 2 -11.06 2.89 -11.54
C GLY A 2 -10.47 3.64 -10.37
N ASP A 3 -11.23 4.59 -9.84
CA ASP A 3 -10.90 5.28 -8.60
C ASP A 3 -11.88 4.81 -7.53
N PHE A 4 -11.38 4.65 -6.30
CA PHE A 4 -12.24 4.24 -5.20
C PHE A 4 -11.73 4.83 -3.89
N ALA A 5 -12.62 4.89 -2.91
CA ALA A 5 -12.27 5.32 -1.57
C ALA A 5 -12.99 4.44 -0.55
N ALA A 6 -12.33 4.17 0.55
CA ALA A 6 -12.89 3.39 1.64
C ALA A 6 -12.34 3.91 2.96
N THR A 7 -13.11 3.78 4.02
CA THR A 7 -12.71 4.21 5.35
C THR A 7 -13.01 3.11 6.35
N ILE A 8 -12.05 2.81 7.22
CA ILE A 8 -12.25 1.88 8.34
C ILE A 8 -11.66 2.48 9.60
N THR A 9 -12.15 2.01 10.75
CA THR A 9 -11.59 2.39 12.04
C THR A 9 -11.01 1.14 12.70
N ILE A 10 -9.78 1.28 13.20
CA ILE A 10 -9.05 0.20 13.86
C ILE A 10 -8.86 0.57 15.31
N ASP A 11 -9.16 -0.37 16.22
CA ASP A 11 -9.05 -0.20 17.66
C ASP A 11 -7.58 -0.38 18.10
N GLN A 12 -6.72 0.49 17.59
CA GLN A 12 -5.30 0.51 17.90
C GLN A 12 -4.77 1.95 17.73
N PRO A 13 -3.70 2.31 18.47
CA PRO A 13 -3.10 3.64 18.34
C PRO A 13 -2.51 3.88 16.95
N VAL A 14 -2.44 5.13 16.54
CA VAL A 14 -2.01 5.50 15.20
C VAL A 14 -0.55 5.12 14.92
N ASP A 15 0.33 5.16 15.91
CA ASP A 15 1.73 4.75 15.73
C ASP A 15 1.83 3.25 15.42
N THR A 16 1.06 2.44 16.11
CA THR A 16 1.00 0.99 15.89
C THR A 16 0.44 0.67 14.50
N VAL A 17 -0.65 1.34 14.13
CA VAL A 17 -1.29 1.12 12.82
C VAL A 17 -0.35 1.56 11.70
N PHE A 18 0.27 2.72 11.84
CA PHE A 18 1.18 3.24 10.80
C PHE A 18 2.38 2.32 10.61
N ALA A 19 3.00 1.88 11.71
CA ALA A 19 4.16 1.00 11.64
C ALA A 19 3.86 -0.30 10.90
N PHE A 20 2.67 -0.86 11.11
CA PHE A 20 2.24 -2.07 10.41
C PHE A 20 1.94 -1.80 8.94
N LEU A 21 1.16 -0.75 8.67
CA LEU A 21 0.67 -0.43 7.33
C LEU A 21 1.80 0.02 6.40
N ALA A 22 2.75 0.77 6.91
CA ALA A 22 3.83 1.34 6.11
C ALA A 22 5.00 0.38 5.89
N ASP A 23 4.99 -0.77 6.52
CA ASP A 23 6.02 -1.78 6.32
C ASP A 23 5.62 -2.68 5.15
N PRO A 24 6.32 -2.59 3.99
CA PRO A 24 5.95 -3.38 2.82
C PRO A 24 5.99 -4.89 3.05
N SER A 25 6.79 -5.38 4.00
CA SER A 25 6.85 -6.81 4.27
C SER A 25 5.53 -7.36 4.82
N ASN A 26 4.65 -6.49 5.30
CA ASN A 26 3.33 -6.88 5.80
C ASN A 26 2.26 -6.92 4.69
N LEU A 27 2.56 -6.46 3.48
CA LEU A 27 1.57 -6.43 2.40
C LEU A 27 0.87 -7.76 2.17
N PRO A 28 1.55 -8.91 2.16
CA PRO A 28 0.85 -10.19 1.97
C PRO A 28 -0.14 -10.51 3.08
N LEU A 29 -0.03 -9.85 4.24
CA LEU A 29 -0.91 -10.11 5.37
C LEU A 29 -2.25 -9.40 5.24
N TRP A 30 -2.31 -8.31 4.48
CA TRP A 30 -3.55 -7.51 4.38
C TRP A 30 -3.97 -7.16 2.95
N LEU A 31 -3.13 -7.42 1.94
CA LEU A 31 -3.52 -7.31 0.54
C LEU A 31 -3.57 -8.72 -0.05
N GLU A 32 -4.77 -9.19 -0.28
CA GLU A 32 -5.01 -10.57 -0.68
C GLU A 32 -4.27 -10.99 -1.95
N ALA A 33 -4.18 -10.08 -2.93
CA ALA A 33 -3.55 -10.39 -4.20
C ALA A 33 -2.02 -10.40 -4.16
N VAL A 34 -1.40 -9.98 -3.06
CA VAL A 34 0.05 -9.92 -2.94
C VAL A 34 0.54 -11.23 -2.31
N ASP A 35 1.33 -12.00 -3.06
CA ASP A 35 1.91 -13.26 -2.59
C ASP A 35 3.23 -13.05 -1.86
N GLY A 36 4.02 -12.06 -2.25
CA GLY A 36 5.31 -11.84 -1.65
C GLY A 36 5.87 -10.46 -1.98
N VAL A 37 6.93 -10.11 -1.27
CA VAL A 37 7.61 -8.82 -1.40
C VAL A 37 9.10 -9.04 -1.43
N ALA A 38 9.79 -8.39 -2.37
CA ALA A 38 11.25 -8.36 -2.43
C ALA A 38 11.72 -6.91 -2.33
N PHE A 39 12.66 -6.66 -1.44
CA PHE A 39 13.16 -5.32 -1.18
C PHE A 39 14.44 -5.02 -1.92
N ASP A 40 14.53 -3.80 -2.46
CA ASP A 40 15.79 -3.25 -2.95
C ASP A 40 16.41 -2.36 -1.87
N ASP A 41 15.58 -1.75 -1.02
CA ASP A 41 15.98 -0.85 0.05
C ASP A 41 15.27 -1.17 1.35
N THR A 42 15.94 -0.93 2.44
CA THR A 42 15.40 -0.89 3.79
C THR A 42 16.13 0.18 4.57
N PRO A 43 15.51 0.85 5.55
CA PRO A 43 14.14 0.72 6.03
C PRO A 43 13.13 1.42 5.13
N ALA A 44 11.83 1.24 5.43
CA ALA A 44 10.77 1.94 4.75
C ALA A 44 10.91 3.44 4.97
N ARG A 45 10.81 4.21 3.89
CA ARG A 45 10.94 5.67 3.89
C ARG A 45 10.41 6.21 2.57
N ARG A 46 10.23 7.52 2.47
CA ARG A 46 9.85 8.13 1.19
C ARG A 46 10.92 7.82 0.13
N GLY A 47 10.49 7.36 -1.02
CA GLY A 47 11.38 6.98 -2.11
C GLY A 47 11.87 5.54 -2.06
N ALA A 48 11.59 4.80 -1.01
CA ALA A 48 11.96 3.39 -0.94
C ALA A 48 11.27 2.61 -2.05
N ARG A 49 11.96 1.65 -2.62
CA ARG A 49 11.44 0.80 -3.70
C ARG A 49 11.48 -0.65 -3.30
N PHE A 50 10.51 -1.39 -3.81
CA PHE A 50 10.41 -2.81 -3.59
C PHE A 50 9.61 -3.43 -4.73
N ARG A 51 9.62 -4.74 -4.82
CA ARG A 51 8.82 -5.47 -5.79
C ARG A 51 7.79 -6.30 -5.07
N ILE A 52 6.57 -6.33 -5.62
CA ILE A 52 5.53 -7.22 -5.14
C ILE A 52 5.24 -8.27 -6.20
N VAL A 53 4.94 -9.48 -5.74
CA VAL A 53 4.50 -10.58 -6.58
C VAL A 53 3.01 -10.75 -6.35
N ARG A 54 2.23 -10.68 -7.42
CA ARG A 54 0.77 -10.81 -7.35
C ARG A 54 0.30 -11.99 -8.18
N SER A 55 -0.75 -12.66 -7.71
CA SER A 55 -1.44 -13.68 -8.49
C SER A 55 -2.61 -13.03 -9.23
N LEU A 56 -2.59 -13.11 -10.55
CA LEU A 56 -3.66 -12.63 -11.40
C LEU A 56 -4.23 -13.79 -12.22
N PRO A 57 -5.39 -13.65 -12.85
CA PRO A 57 -6.00 -14.73 -13.63
C PRO A 57 -5.11 -15.34 -14.72
N GLY A 58 -4.19 -14.60 -15.26
CA GLY A 58 -3.25 -15.10 -16.27
C GLY A 58 -1.95 -15.66 -15.72
N GLY A 59 -1.75 -15.66 -14.39
CA GLY A 59 -0.53 -16.13 -13.76
C GLY A 59 0.05 -15.10 -12.80
N ARG A 60 1.28 -15.32 -12.39
CA ARG A 60 1.98 -14.42 -11.49
C ARG A 60 2.59 -13.25 -12.25
N VAL A 61 2.52 -12.07 -11.63
CA VAL A 61 3.14 -10.86 -12.18
C VAL A 61 3.95 -10.18 -11.09
N VAL A 62 4.93 -9.38 -11.51
CA VAL A 62 5.77 -8.60 -10.61
C VAL A 62 5.55 -7.13 -10.93
N ASN A 63 5.27 -6.33 -9.90
CA ASN A 63 5.20 -4.88 -10.01
C ASN A 63 6.31 -4.26 -9.19
N GLU A 64 6.95 -3.24 -9.76
CA GLU A 64 7.83 -2.38 -9.00
C GLU A 64 6.98 -1.32 -8.32
N VAL A 65 7.19 -1.13 -7.02
CA VAL A 65 6.39 -0.23 -6.19
C VAL A 65 7.33 0.73 -5.47
N ALA A 66 6.91 1.98 -5.37
CA ALA A 66 7.62 2.99 -4.61
C ALA A 66 6.72 3.55 -3.52
N LEU A 67 7.33 3.89 -2.39
CA LEU A 67 6.70 4.69 -1.36
C LEU A 67 6.88 6.16 -1.76
N VAL A 68 5.86 6.73 -2.40
CA VAL A 68 5.95 8.11 -2.91
C VAL A 68 5.60 9.14 -1.84
N ASP A 69 4.81 8.75 -0.84
CA ASP A 69 4.55 9.54 0.36
C ASP A 69 4.82 8.69 1.58
N PHE A 70 5.52 9.25 2.54
CA PHE A 70 5.80 8.59 3.80
C PHE A 70 5.85 9.64 4.90
N GLU A 71 4.71 9.87 5.53
CA GLU A 71 4.56 10.84 6.61
C GLU A 71 4.13 10.08 7.86
N PRO A 72 5.06 9.80 8.79
CA PRO A 72 4.77 8.98 9.96
C PRO A 72 3.49 9.41 10.68
N GLU A 73 2.62 8.44 10.97
CA GLU A 73 1.34 8.58 11.65
C GLU A 73 0.28 9.36 10.86
N HIS A 74 0.59 9.83 9.64
CA HIS A 74 -0.34 10.63 8.84
C HIS A 74 -0.67 10.04 7.50
N ARG A 75 0.34 9.61 6.74
CA ARG A 75 0.08 9.19 5.37
C ARG A 75 1.18 8.27 4.83
N VAL A 76 0.77 7.26 4.09
CA VAL A 76 1.69 6.44 3.28
C VAL A 76 1.01 6.17 1.94
N THR A 77 1.78 6.29 0.85
CA THR A 77 1.28 6.07 -0.50
C THR A 77 2.18 5.09 -1.22
N PHE A 78 1.56 4.03 -1.74
CA PHE A 78 2.22 3.03 -2.57
C PHE A 78 1.84 3.29 -4.02
N GLU A 79 2.83 3.35 -4.91
CA GLU A 79 2.57 3.58 -6.32
C GLU A 79 3.39 2.63 -7.19
N SER A 80 2.71 2.01 -8.16
CA SER A 80 3.33 1.24 -9.21
C SER A 80 2.94 1.85 -10.55
N ARG A 81 3.90 2.37 -11.30
CA ARG A 81 3.66 3.02 -12.59
C ARG A 81 3.85 2.10 -13.78
N THR A 82 4.56 0.99 -13.56
CA THR A 82 4.93 0.06 -14.61
C THR A 82 4.42 -1.33 -14.29
N GLY A 83 4.33 -2.17 -15.33
CA GLY A 83 3.84 -3.53 -15.18
C GLY A 83 2.33 -3.62 -15.32
N PRO A 84 1.76 -4.80 -15.12
CA PRO A 84 0.32 -5.00 -15.24
C PRO A 84 -0.45 -4.21 -14.19
N THR A 85 -1.57 -3.63 -14.60
CA THR A 85 -2.48 -2.88 -13.72
C THR A 85 -1.76 -1.87 -12.81
N PRO A 86 -1.15 -0.81 -13.38
CA PRO A 86 -0.55 0.24 -12.56
C PRO A 86 -1.55 0.77 -11.54
N PHE A 87 -1.06 1.14 -10.36
CA PHE A 87 -1.95 1.54 -9.27
C PHE A 87 -1.31 2.61 -8.39
N ARG A 88 -2.17 3.30 -7.63
CA ARG A 88 -1.75 4.23 -6.59
C ARG A 88 -2.73 4.08 -5.42
N TYR A 89 -2.21 3.73 -4.25
CA TYR A 89 -3.00 3.59 -3.04
C TYR A 89 -2.47 4.55 -1.99
N GLU A 90 -3.28 5.54 -1.63
CA GLU A 90 -2.94 6.49 -0.59
C GLU A 90 -3.73 6.14 0.67
N TYR A 91 -3.01 5.92 1.76
CA TYR A 91 -3.60 5.63 3.06
C TYR A 91 -3.38 6.84 3.96
N ARG A 92 -4.47 7.44 4.40
CA ARG A 92 -4.45 8.56 5.35
C ARG A 92 -4.91 8.06 6.70
N LEU A 93 -4.19 8.45 7.75
CA LEU A 93 -4.48 8.03 9.12
C LEU A 93 -4.87 9.23 9.96
N ASP A 94 -5.96 9.07 10.71
CA ASP A 94 -6.44 10.09 11.64
C ASP A 94 -6.69 9.46 13.00
N ARG A 95 -6.28 10.16 14.05
CA ARG A 95 -6.60 9.72 15.41
C ARG A 95 -8.07 9.99 15.71
N THR A 96 -8.72 9.00 16.34
CA THR A 96 -10.08 9.16 16.84
C THR A 96 -10.10 8.62 18.27
N GLY A 97 -9.67 9.47 19.23
CA GLY A 97 -9.45 9.01 20.61
C GLY A 97 -8.22 8.11 20.68
N HIS A 98 -8.40 6.86 21.12
CA HIS A 98 -7.34 5.85 21.17
C HIS A 98 -7.30 4.98 19.90
N ASN A 99 -8.20 5.25 18.96
CA ASN A 99 -8.33 4.47 17.75
C ASN A 99 -7.76 5.20 16.56
N THR A 100 -7.67 4.51 15.42
CA THR A 100 -7.18 5.09 14.19
C THR A 100 -8.21 4.89 13.09
N ARG A 101 -8.53 6.00 12.38
CA ARG A 101 -9.32 5.93 11.16
C ARG A 101 -8.35 5.91 9.99
N ILE A 102 -8.51 4.92 9.12
CA ILE A 102 -7.75 4.85 7.87
C ILE A 102 -8.68 5.17 6.73
N THR A 103 -8.28 6.12 5.90
CA THR A 103 -8.97 6.45 4.66
C THR A 103 -8.07 6.04 3.50
N LEU A 104 -8.53 5.08 2.69
CA LEU A 104 -7.83 4.65 1.48
C LEU A 104 -8.43 5.38 0.29
N VAL A 105 -7.57 6.03 -0.49
CA VAL A 105 -7.94 6.57 -1.80
C VAL A 105 -7.11 5.80 -2.82
N GLY A 106 -7.79 5.02 -3.65
CA GLY A 106 -7.14 4.12 -4.58
C GLY A 106 -7.45 4.48 -6.02
N ARG A 107 -6.48 4.23 -6.89
CA ARG A 107 -6.59 4.40 -8.33
C ARG A 107 -5.91 3.22 -9.01
N ILE A 108 -6.64 2.54 -9.88
CA ILE A 108 -6.10 1.41 -10.63
C ILE A 108 -6.32 1.67 -12.11
N SER A 109 -5.25 1.54 -12.89
CA SER A 109 -5.32 1.64 -14.34
C SER A 109 -5.63 0.28 -14.94
N ALA A 110 -6.52 0.24 -15.91
CA ALA A 110 -6.81 -0.98 -16.67
C ALA A 110 -5.81 -1.24 -17.79
N GLU A 111 -4.84 -0.36 -17.97
CA GLU A 111 -3.81 -0.55 -19.00
C GLU A 111 -2.98 -1.79 -18.70
N GLY A 112 -2.73 -2.58 -19.74
CA GLY A 112 -1.94 -3.80 -19.60
C GLY A 112 -2.74 -5.05 -19.22
N LEU A 113 -4.05 -4.92 -19.13
CA LEU A 113 -4.91 -6.08 -18.90
C LEU A 113 -5.15 -6.87 -20.18
#